data_57fe23bad48fd7a5177a28c4f2c82d45
#
_entry.id   57fe23bad48fd7a5177a28c4f2c82d45
#
_cell.length_a   1.000
_cell.length_b   1.000
_cell.length_c   1.000
_cell.angle_alpha   90.00
_cell.angle_beta   90.00
_cell.angle_gamma   90.00
#
_symmetry.space_group_name_H-M   'P 1'
#
loop_
_entity.id
_entity.type
_entity.pdbx_description
1 polymer ?
#
loop_
_entity_poly.entity_id
_entity_poly.type
_entity_poly.pdbx_seq_one_letter_code
_entity_poly.pdbx_strand_id
1 'polypeptide(L)'
;MTLKKVTTGSAIVSVLMIILMIIFRNTQSELFTSLSIGLGTTIFFTFLYYVYTTEKIKQNPKKTIYKYLFFAISIPFLIFAIDVTEESEGFLKEAVKVLLAIEIGYLIFSWIFREWKSIQTLKNEKAKAELSLLKEQINPHFFFNTLNNLYSLIKKDADAAQEYVLQLSDLMRFTIYDSAKEKVSLQQEVNYLNNFIELQTARYHKDIDINFAKTIKYSETRIAPLLCIVLLENAFKHGVEQMTAHAFIHLELMENQEKILFTIKNNFDTEQVSKNEGIGLKNLKDRLTLIYPNQHHLTSTIEENVYTATLEITKQ
;
A
#
# COMPACT_ATOMS: atom_id res chain seq x y z
N MET A 1 -14.89 -1.34 34.13
CA MET A 1 -16.19 -2.04 34.14
C MET A 1 -16.12 -3.10 33.05
N THR A 2 -16.10 -4.39 33.39
CA THR A 2 -15.79 -5.50 32.45
C THR A 2 -16.93 -5.72 31.47
N LEU A 3 -16.58 -6.00 30.20
CA LEU A 3 -17.48 -6.26 29.06
C LEU A 3 -18.63 -7.24 29.44
N LYS A 4 -18.33 -8.18 30.32
CA LYS A 4 -19.28 -9.19 30.84
C LYS A 4 -20.45 -8.57 31.62
N LYS A 5 -20.26 -7.45 32.32
CA LYS A 5 -21.33 -6.76 33.06
C LYS A 5 -22.28 -5.97 32.17
N VAL A 6 -21.81 -5.49 31.03
CA VAL A 6 -22.63 -4.73 30.05
C VAL A 6 -23.51 -5.71 29.24
N THR A 7 -22.97 -6.86 28.85
CA THR A 7 -23.72 -7.89 28.10
C THR A 7 -24.79 -8.56 28.97
N THR A 8 -24.50 -8.83 30.24
CA THR A 8 -25.52 -9.37 31.19
C THR A 8 -26.58 -8.31 31.48
N GLY A 9 -26.25 -7.03 31.60
CA GLY A 9 -27.24 -5.98 31.81
C GLY A 9 -28.20 -5.78 30.64
N SER A 10 -27.70 -5.77 29.38
CA SER A 10 -28.57 -5.66 28.20
C SER A 10 -29.46 -6.89 27.98
N ALA A 11 -28.94 -8.09 28.22
CA ALA A 11 -29.73 -9.33 28.15
C ALA A 11 -30.84 -9.37 29.22
N ILE A 12 -30.56 -8.94 30.45
CA ILE A 12 -31.54 -8.85 31.52
C ILE A 12 -32.63 -7.85 31.18
N VAL A 13 -32.29 -6.67 30.66
CA VAL A 13 -33.25 -5.65 30.24
C VAL A 13 -34.13 -6.16 29.09
N SER A 14 -33.54 -6.83 28.09
CA SER A 14 -34.30 -7.43 26.97
C SER A 14 -35.26 -8.52 27.43
N VAL A 15 -34.84 -9.40 28.35
CA VAL A 15 -35.71 -10.44 28.95
C VAL A 15 -36.81 -9.82 29.80
N LEU A 16 -36.50 -8.81 30.60
CA LEU A 16 -37.52 -8.07 31.38
C LEU A 16 -38.54 -7.37 30.48
N MET A 17 -38.10 -6.80 29.34
CA MET A 17 -39.02 -6.21 28.36
C MET A 17 -39.92 -7.24 27.70
N ILE A 18 -39.42 -8.41 27.33
CA ILE A 18 -40.22 -9.51 26.79
C ILE A 18 -41.24 -10.00 27.83
N ILE A 19 -40.85 -10.16 29.09
CA ILE A 19 -41.74 -10.55 30.20
C ILE A 19 -42.81 -9.49 30.45
N LEU A 20 -42.45 -8.22 30.45
CA LEU A 20 -43.39 -7.11 30.55
C LEU A 20 -44.37 -7.14 29.37
N MET A 21 -43.92 -7.33 28.12
CA MET A 21 -44.78 -7.49 26.96
C MET A 21 -45.80 -8.59 27.10
N ILE A 22 -45.40 -9.78 27.59
CA ILE A 22 -46.29 -10.94 27.79
C ILE A 22 -47.32 -10.65 28.86
N ILE A 23 -46.94 -9.99 29.96
CA ILE A 23 -47.83 -9.61 31.07
C ILE A 23 -48.85 -8.55 30.59
N PHE A 24 -48.43 -7.58 29.79
CA PHE A 24 -49.24 -6.44 29.35
C PHE A 24 -50.20 -6.77 28.19
N ARG A 25 -49.91 -7.80 27.41
CA ARG A 25 -50.86 -8.30 26.39
C ARG A 25 -52.23 -8.65 27.00
N ASN A 26 -52.27 -8.91 28.32
CA ASN A 26 -53.49 -9.29 29.03
C ASN A 26 -54.21 -8.13 29.76
N THR A 27 -53.61 -6.93 29.77
CA THR A 27 -54.21 -5.78 30.47
C THR A 27 -54.49 -4.66 29.43
N GLN A 28 -55.76 -4.46 29.08
CA GLN A 28 -56.24 -3.43 28.14
C GLN A 28 -56.16 -1.99 28.71
N SER A 29 -55.07 -1.59 29.36
CA SER A 29 -54.94 -0.25 29.90
C SER A 29 -53.96 0.61 29.09
N GLU A 30 -54.42 1.74 28.51
CA GLU A 30 -53.65 2.73 27.77
C GLU A 30 -52.42 3.25 28.55
N LEU A 31 -52.48 3.24 29.88
CA LEU A 31 -51.41 3.68 30.76
C LEU A 31 -50.17 2.81 30.66
N PHE A 32 -50.33 1.51 30.45
CA PHE A 32 -49.23 0.57 30.37
C PHE A 32 -48.57 0.53 28.98
N THR A 33 -49.30 0.77 27.90
CA THR A 33 -48.73 0.92 26.57
C THR A 33 -47.88 2.18 26.49
N SER A 34 -48.29 3.30 27.09
CA SER A 34 -47.51 4.52 27.13
C SER A 34 -46.23 4.40 27.98
N LEU A 35 -46.28 3.67 29.10
CA LEU A 35 -45.13 3.37 29.95
C LEU A 35 -44.10 2.48 29.23
N SER A 36 -44.54 1.46 28.48
CA SER A 36 -43.63 0.57 27.72
C SER A 36 -42.94 1.31 26.58
N ILE A 37 -43.63 2.22 25.87
CA ILE A 37 -43.09 3.06 24.83
C ILE A 37 -42.10 4.05 25.45
N GLY A 38 -42.40 4.68 26.57
CA GLY A 38 -41.49 5.60 27.29
C GLY A 38 -40.20 4.90 27.76
N LEU A 39 -40.30 3.68 28.25
CA LEU A 39 -39.14 2.88 28.64
C LEU A 39 -38.27 2.47 27.43
N GLY A 40 -38.90 2.07 26.33
CA GLY A 40 -38.22 1.74 25.08
C GLY A 40 -37.46 2.92 24.50
N THR A 41 -38.07 4.10 24.47
CA THR A 41 -37.42 5.32 24.01
C THR A 41 -36.26 5.74 24.90
N THR A 42 -36.39 5.62 26.21
CA THR A 42 -35.33 5.93 27.18
C THR A 42 -34.11 5.01 26.96
N ILE A 43 -34.35 3.71 26.77
CA ILE A 43 -33.30 2.74 26.49
C ILE A 43 -32.62 3.04 25.14
N PHE A 44 -33.40 3.40 24.12
CA PHE A 44 -32.87 3.78 22.79
C PHE A 44 -31.97 5.00 22.88
N PHE A 45 -32.38 6.09 23.54
CA PHE A 45 -31.54 7.29 23.69
C PHE A 45 -30.32 7.06 24.56
N THR A 46 -30.43 6.24 25.62
CA THR A 46 -29.28 5.85 26.45
C THR A 46 -28.28 5.03 25.67
N PHE A 47 -28.73 4.15 24.77
CA PHE A 47 -27.86 3.39 23.89
C PHE A 47 -27.20 4.27 22.83
N LEU A 48 -27.92 5.19 22.21
CA LEU A 48 -27.34 6.20 21.28
C LEU A 48 -26.26 7.01 21.97
N TYR A 49 -26.50 7.48 23.19
CA TYR A 49 -25.52 8.19 23.99
C TYR A 49 -24.28 7.30 24.27
N TYR A 50 -24.49 6.07 24.66
CA TYR A 50 -23.41 5.10 24.89
C TYR A 50 -22.58 4.83 23.62
N VAL A 51 -23.23 4.64 22.48
CA VAL A 51 -22.54 4.44 21.18
C VAL A 51 -21.76 5.69 20.78
N TYR A 52 -22.32 6.89 20.98
CA TYR A 52 -21.67 8.16 20.70
C TYR A 52 -20.43 8.38 21.57
N THR A 53 -20.54 8.14 22.87
CA THR A 53 -19.42 8.36 23.84
C THR A 53 -18.31 7.30 23.71
N THR A 54 -18.63 6.10 23.22
CA THR A 54 -17.65 5.02 23.03
C THR A 54 -16.93 5.04 21.68
N GLU A 55 -17.17 6.02 20.81
CA GLU A 55 -16.42 6.19 19.56
C GLU A 55 -14.90 6.37 19.78
N LYS A 56 -14.44 6.75 20.95
CA LYS A 56 -13.02 6.78 21.34
C LYS A 56 -12.36 5.39 21.39
N ILE A 57 -13.12 4.29 21.28
CA ILE A 57 -12.58 2.91 21.32
C ILE A 57 -12.74 2.27 19.93
N LYS A 58 -12.04 2.84 18.97
CA LYS A 58 -12.17 2.63 17.50
C LYS A 58 -11.67 1.30 16.92
N GLN A 59 -11.25 0.30 17.73
CA GLN A 59 -10.52 -0.85 17.18
C GLN A 59 -11.08 -2.25 17.48
N ASN A 60 -12.30 -2.37 17.98
CA ASN A 60 -12.80 -3.70 18.36
C ASN A 60 -14.04 -4.12 17.53
N PRO A 61 -13.89 -5.10 16.58
CA PRO A 61 -14.99 -5.59 15.74
C PRO A 61 -16.16 -6.17 16.55
N LYS A 62 -15.90 -6.67 17.77
CA LYS A 62 -16.93 -7.19 18.67
C LYS A 62 -17.98 -6.15 19.07
N LYS A 63 -17.62 -4.85 19.09
CA LYS A 63 -18.57 -3.77 19.43
C LYS A 63 -19.58 -3.47 18.32
N THR A 64 -19.20 -3.70 17.08
CA THR A 64 -20.11 -3.55 15.94
C THR A 64 -21.25 -4.56 15.99
N ILE A 65 -20.99 -5.78 16.45
CA ILE A 65 -21.99 -6.84 16.63
C ILE A 65 -23.07 -6.42 17.63
N TYR A 66 -22.72 -5.78 18.76
CA TYR A 66 -23.70 -5.34 19.75
C TYR A 66 -24.64 -4.26 19.20
N LYS A 67 -24.15 -3.41 18.32
CA LYS A 67 -24.97 -2.42 17.63
C LYS A 67 -26.05 -3.09 16.76
N TYR A 68 -25.67 -4.08 15.98
CA TYR A 68 -26.61 -4.82 15.14
C TYR A 68 -27.60 -5.67 15.99
N LEU A 69 -27.14 -6.27 17.08
CA LEU A 69 -28.00 -6.97 18.02
C LEU A 69 -29.05 -6.04 18.65
N PHE A 70 -28.70 -4.82 19.01
CA PHE A 70 -29.63 -3.84 19.50
C PHE A 70 -30.75 -3.58 18.49
N PHE A 71 -30.40 -3.27 17.23
CA PHE A 71 -31.40 -3.01 16.19
C PHE A 71 -32.21 -4.25 15.82
N ALA A 72 -31.61 -5.44 15.89
CA ALA A 72 -32.32 -6.71 15.69
C ALA A 72 -33.40 -6.97 16.75
N ILE A 73 -33.29 -6.33 17.91
CA ILE A 73 -34.29 -6.45 19.00
C ILE A 73 -35.26 -5.26 18.96
N SER A 74 -34.79 -4.03 18.73
CA SER A 74 -35.60 -2.82 18.79
C SER A 74 -36.59 -2.71 17.63
N ILE A 75 -36.20 -3.08 16.40
CA ILE A 75 -37.07 -3.00 15.22
C ILE A 75 -38.33 -3.93 15.38
N PRO A 76 -38.19 -5.23 15.67
CA PRO A 76 -39.36 -6.09 15.92
C PRO A 76 -40.22 -5.59 17.07
N PHE A 77 -39.62 -5.01 18.13
CA PHE A 77 -40.36 -4.41 19.23
C PHE A 77 -41.21 -3.22 18.80
N LEU A 78 -40.67 -2.30 17.99
CA LEU A 78 -41.41 -1.17 17.46
C LEU A 78 -42.52 -1.59 16.49
N ILE A 79 -42.28 -2.62 15.66
CA ILE A 79 -43.32 -3.20 14.80
C ILE A 79 -44.46 -3.79 15.62
N PHE A 80 -44.14 -4.55 16.69
CA PHE A 80 -45.14 -5.06 17.63
C PHE A 80 -45.90 -3.94 18.33
N ALA A 81 -45.23 -2.85 18.73
CA ALA A 81 -45.90 -1.72 19.33
C ALA A 81 -46.87 -1.02 18.39
N ILE A 82 -46.59 -0.98 17.06
CA ILE A 82 -47.52 -0.50 16.03
C ILE A 82 -48.76 -1.41 15.98
N ASP A 83 -48.56 -2.72 15.95
CA ASP A 83 -49.65 -3.72 15.90
C ASP A 83 -50.62 -3.60 17.12
N VAL A 84 -50.04 -3.51 18.33
CA VAL A 84 -50.83 -3.34 19.58
C VAL A 84 -51.57 -1.99 19.62
N THR A 85 -51.06 -0.95 19.00
CA THR A 85 -51.69 0.38 18.92
C THR A 85 -52.63 0.53 17.74
N GLU A 86 -52.86 -0.51 16.96
CA GLU A 86 -53.70 -0.43 15.75
C GLU A 86 -55.15 -0.12 16.04
N GLU A 87 -55.68 -0.58 17.19
CA GLU A 87 -57.03 -0.30 17.66
C GLU A 87 -57.15 1.09 18.35
N SER A 88 -56.02 1.75 18.65
CA SER A 88 -56.04 3.10 19.26
C SER A 88 -55.90 4.17 18.17
N GLU A 89 -56.98 4.95 17.97
CA GLU A 89 -56.90 6.19 17.18
C GLU A 89 -56.17 7.26 18.01
N GLY A 90 -54.96 7.64 17.59
CA GLY A 90 -54.34 8.72 18.30
C GLY A 90 -52.85 8.93 18.11
N PHE A 91 -52.33 9.91 18.83
CA PHE A 91 -50.97 10.40 18.81
C PHE A 91 -49.89 9.32 19.02
N LEU A 92 -50.18 8.31 19.81
CA LEU A 92 -49.22 7.22 20.16
C LEU A 92 -48.83 6.39 18.95
N LYS A 93 -49.79 6.01 18.10
CA LYS A 93 -49.55 5.24 16.87
C LYS A 93 -48.61 5.98 15.91
N GLU A 94 -48.87 7.28 15.70
CA GLU A 94 -48.05 8.09 14.82
C GLU A 94 -46.64 8.33 15.39
N ALA A 95 -46.52 8.50 16.72
CA ALA A 95 -45.21 8.63 17.39
C ALA A 95 -44.34 7.38 17.20
N VAL A 96 -44.92 6.17 17.33
CA VAL A 96 -44.18 4.90 17.13
C VAL A 96 -43.71 4.75 15.70
N LYS A 97 -44.54 5.10 14.70
CA LYS A 97 -44.16 5.09 13.29
C LYS A 97 -42.99 6.03 13.00
N VAL A 98 -43.04 7.25 13.56
CA VAL A 98 -41.95 8.24 13.42
C VAL A 98 -40.64 7.71 14.04
N LEU A 99 -40.71 7.09 15.23
CA LEU A 99 -39.55 6.48 15.87
C LEU A 99 -38.93 5.38 15.01
N LEU A 100 -39.75 4.51 14.43
CA LEU A 100 -39.29 3.46 13.54
C LEU A 100 -38.62 4.04 12.29
N ALA A 101 -39.19 5.08 11.69
CA ALA A 101 -38.62 5.76 10.54
C ALA A 101 -37.26 6.40 10.87
N ILE A 102 -37.12 7.03 12.05
CA ILE A 102 -35.85 7.61 12.54
C ILE A 102 -34.80 6.48 12.73
N GLU A 103 -35.19 5.36 13.31
CA GLU A 103 -34.29 4.24 13.55
C GLU A 103 -33.75 3.64 12.23
N ILE A 104 -34.63 3.40 11.27
CA ILE A 104 -34.25 2.93 9.93
C ILE A 104 -33.36 3.95 9.22
N GLY A 105 -33.74 5.23 9.26
CA GLY A 105 -32.93 6.33 8.70
C GLY A 105 -31.53 6.40 9.28
N TYR A 106 -31.39 6.24 10.60
CA TYR A 106 -30.10 6.18 11.27
C TYR A 106 -29.26 4.96 10.82
N LEU A 107 -29.87 3.80 10.63
CA LEU A 107 -29.17 2.61 10.15
C LEU A 107 -28.60 2.85 8.74
N ILE A 108 -29.44 3.34 7.82
CA ILE A 108 -29.05 3.63 6.46
C ILE A 108 -27.93 4.69 6.44
N PHE A 109 -28.11 5.80 7.16
CA PHE A 109 -27.09 6.85 7.27
C PHE A 109 -25.79 6.32 7.85
N SER A 110 -25.84 5.55 8.93
CA SER A 110 -24.65 5.00 9.57
C SER A 110 -23.90 3.97 8.69
N TRP A 111 -24.63 3.27 7.80
CA TRP A 111 -24.06 2.37 6.81
C TRP A 111 -23.36 3.17 5.69
N ILE A 112 -24.04 4.14 5.10
CA ILE A 112 -23.48 5.02 4.05
C ILE A 112 -22.23 5.76 4.58
N PHE A 113 -22.30 6.32 5.80
CA PHE A 113 -21.18 7.04 6.39
C PHE A 113 -19.95 6.15 6.63
N ARG A 114 -20.17 4.90 7.04
CA ARG A 114 -19.06 3.94 7.20
C ARG A 114 -18.42 3.57 5.87
N GLU A 115 -19.25 3.32 4.86
CA GLU A 115 -18.75 2.97 3.53
C GLU A 115 -17.95 4.13 2.93
N TRP A 116 -18.48 5.35 3.01
CA TRP A 116 -17.77 6.56 2.60
C TRP A 116 -16.43 6.72 3.33
N LYS A 117 -16.40 6.52 4.64
CA LYS A 117 -15.17 6.59 5.44
C LYS A 117 -14.16 5.50 5.06
N SER A 118 -14.62 4.29 4.81
CA SER A 118 -13.79 3.16 4.35
C SER A 118 -13.12 3.50 3.02
N ILE A 119 -13.89 4.03 2.06
CA ILE A 119 -13.38 4.47 0.75
C ILE A 119 -12.31 5.57 0.93
N GLN A 120 -12.52 6.55 1.81
CA GLN A 120 -11.53 7.60 2.06
C GLN A 120 -10.25 7.06 2.70
N THR A 121 -10.38 6.10 3.61
CA THR A 121 -9.21 5.44 4.23
C THR A 121 -8.40 4.69 3.19
N LEU A 122 -9.06 3.88 2.34
CA LEU A 122 -8.41 3.13 1.27
C LEU A 122 -7.72 4.06 0.25
N LYS A 123 -8.35 5.19 -0.12
CA LYS A 123 -7.73 6.19 -0.99
C LYS A 123 -6.45 6.78 -0.37
N ASN A 124 -6.49 7.09 0.93
CA ASN A 124 -5.33 7.62 1.64
C ASN A 124 -4.20 6.58 1.79
N GLU A 125 -4.54 5.33 2.05
CA GLU A 125 -3.57 4.23 2.12
C GLU A 125 -2.92 3.99 0.75
N LYS A 126 -3.72 3.99 -0.32
CA LYS A 126 -3.23 3.89 -1.70
C LYS A 126 -2.27 5.05 -2.03
N ALA A 127 -2.65 6.28 -1.74
CA ALA A 127 -1.79 7.45 -1.97
C ALA A 127 -0.47 7.39 -1.16
N LYS A 128 -0.52 6.91 0.09
CA LYS A 128 0.68 6.69 0.90
C LYS A 128 1.57 5.58 0.34
N ALA A 129 0.99 4.49 -0.14
CA ALA A 129 1.72 3.41 -0.79
C ALA A 129 2.38 3.90 -2.09
N GLU A 130 1.66 4.66 -2.92
CA GLU A 130 2.20 5.27 -4.15
C GLU A 130 3.35 6.24 -3.83
N LEU A 131 3.21 7.09 -2.82
CA LEU A 131 4.28 7.99 -2.35
C LEU A 131 5.49 7.21 -1.80
N SER A 132 5.27 6.09 -1.13
CA SER A 132 6.37 5.24 -0.64
C SER A 132 7.13 4.60 -1.80
N LEU A 133 6.40 4.09 -2.79
CA LEU A 133 7.02 3.54 -4.01
C LEU A 133 7.83 4.58 -4.78
N LEU A 134 7.30 5.82 -4.92
CA LEU A 134 8.03 6.92 -5.54
C LEU A 134 9.31 7.29 -4.76
N LYS A 135 9.25 7.28 -3.42
CA LYS A 135 10.43 7.53 -2.58
C LYS A 135 11.48 6.43 -2.68
N GLU A 136 11.06 5.18 -2.81
CA GLU A 136 11.97 4.04 -2.99
C GLU A 136 12.65 4.03 -4.37
N GLN A 137 12.02 4.60 -5.40
CA GLN A 137 12.62 4.78 -6.73
C GLN A 137 13.76 5.78 -6.74
N ILE A 138 13.79 6.70 -5.77
CA ILE A 138 14.89 7.65 -5.59
C ILE A 138 15.80 7.08 -4.51
N ASN A 139 16.95 6.50 -4.88
CA ASN A 139 17.97 6.08 -3.93
C ASN A 139 18.61 7.31 -3.24
N PRO A 140 18.20 7.70 -2.00
CA PRO A 140 18.65 8.96 -1.40
C PRO A 140 20.16 8.96 -1.18
N HIS A 141 20.73 7.80 -0.85
CA HIS A 141 22.16 7.65 -0.61
C HIS A 141 22.97 7.90 -1.89
N PHE A 142 22.48 7.42 -3.03
CA PHE A 142 23.10 7.72 -4.32
C PHE A 142 23.11 9.22 -4.59
N PHE A 143 21.99 9.92 -4.44
CA PHE A 143 21.89 11.35 -4.68
C PHE A 143 22.77 12.19 -3.73
N PHE A 144 22.78 11.87 -2.43
CA PHE A 144 23.66 12.57 -1.51
C PHE A 144 25.14 12.40 -1.86
N ASN A 145 25.56 11.21 -2.23
CA ASN A 145 26.92 10.95 -2.66
C ASN A 145 27.28 11.67 -3.94
N THR A 146 26.38 11.70 -4.91
CA THR A 146 26.55 12.41 -6.19
C THR A 146 26.67 13.92 -5.97
N LEU A 147 25.84 14.53 -5.09
CA LEU A 147 25.94 15.95 -4.73
C LEU A 147 27.26 16.28 -4.01
N ASN A 148 27.74 15.38 -3.12
CA ASN A 148 29.04 15.56 -2.45
C ASN A 148 30.19 15.52 -3.46
N ASN A 149 30.13 14.65 -4.46
CA ASN A 149 31.12 14.59 -5.53
C ASN A 149 31.09 15.86 -6.38
N LEU A 150 29.90 16.32 -6.77
CA LEU A 150 29.71 17.57 -7.49
C LEU A 150 30.35 18.75 -6.72
N TYR A 151 30.09 18.86 -5.42
CA TYR A 151 30.70 19.90 -4.59
C TYR A 151 32.23 19.87 -4.63
N SER A 152 32.82 18.68 -4.62
CA SER A 152 34.27 18.50 -4.72
C SER A 152 34.79 18.87 -6.13
N LEU A 153 34.02 18.52 -7.17
CA LEU A 153 34.37 18.76 -8.57
C LEU A 153 34.34 20.24 -8.92
N ILE A 154 33.38 21.02 -8.42
CA ILE A 154 33.26 22.46 -8.64
C ILE A 154 34.58 23.20 -8.32
N LYS A 155 35.30 22.74 -7.29
CA LYS A 155 36.57 23.38 -6.89
C LYS A 155 37.76 22.96 -7.74
N LYS A 156 37.69 21.82 -8.42
CA LYS A 156 38.81 21.23 -9.18
C LYS A 156 38.69 21.52 -10.66
N ASP A 157 37.50 21.39 -11.22
CA ASP A 157 37.22 21.49 -12.65
C ASP A 157 35.76 21.91 -12.83
N ALA A 158 35.54 23.19 -13.15
CA ALA A 158 34.23 23.76 -13.30
C ALA A 158 33.50 23.27 -14.56
N ASP A 159 34.22 22.96 -15.63
CA ASP A 159 33.61 22.45 -16.87
C ASP A 159 33.11 21.03 -16.68
N ALA A 160 33.93 20.17 -16.07
CA ALA A 160 33.54 18.83 -15.70
C ALA A 160 32.35 18.82 -14.68
N ALA A 161 32.30 19.81 -13.77
CA ALA A 161 31.18 19.94 -12.83
C ALA A 161 29.88 20.31 -13.56
N GLN A 162 29.93 21.13 -14.61
CA GLN A 162 28.73 21.46 -15.41
C GLN A 162 28.21 20.22 -16.15
N GLU A 163 29.08 19.43 -16.77
CA GLU A 163 28.70 18.19 -17.46
C GLU A 163 28.08 17.20 -16.46
N TYR A 164 28.68 17.06 -15.26
CA TYR A 164 28.17 16.21 -14.19
C TYR A 164 26.75 16.61 -13.73
N VAL A 165 26.46 17.93 -13.65
CA VAL A 165 25.11 18.45 -13.35
C VAL A 165 24.10 18.06 -14.43
N LEU A 166 24.48 18.14 -15.71
CA LEU A 166 23.58 17.77 -16.81
C LEU A 166 23.26 16.27 -16.77
N GLN A 167 24.25 15.41 -16.57
CA GLN A 167 24.08 13.98 -16.45
C GLN A 167 23.17 13.62 -15.26
N LEU A 168 23.40 14.26 -14.09
CA LEU A 168 22.56 14.08 -12.93
C LEU A 168 21.11 14.52 -13.19
N SER A 169 20.93 15.66 -13.89
CA SER A 169 19.60 16.18 -14.26
C SER A 169 18.84 15.20 -15.16
N ASP A 170 19.52 14.62 -16.16
CA ASP A 170 18.92 13.64 -17.07
C ASP A 170 18.55 12.34 -16.35
N LEU A 171 19.40 11.87 -15.44
CA LEU A 171 19.14 10.71 -14.61
C LEU A 171 17.94 10.95 -13.69
N MET A 172 17.86 12.12 -13.05
CA MET A 172 16.70 12.50 -12.22
C MET A 172 15.43 12.61 -13.06
N ARG A 173 15.49 13.21 -14.24
CA ARG A 173 14.34 13.33 -15.16
C ARG A 173 13.79 11.96 -15.51
N PHE A 174 14.64 11.02 -15.89
CA PHE A 174 14.21 9.65 -16.18
C PHE A 174 13.60 8.97 -14.96
N THR A 175 14.26 9.10 -13.79
CA THR A 175 13.79 8.49 -12.55
C THR A 175 12.43 9.03 -12.10
N ILE A 176 12.14 10.33 -12.29
CA ILE A 176 10.90 10.96 -11.82
C ILE A 176 9.77 10.83 -12.84
N TYR A 177 10.05 11.05 -14.12
CA TYR A 177 9.00 11.15 -15.14
C TYR A 177 8.88 9.91 -16.02
N ASP A 178 10.00 9.34 -16.47
CA ASP A 178 9.97 8.19 -17.37
C ASP A 178 9.71 6.88 -16.64
N SER A 179 10.15 6.75 -15.40
CA SER A 179 9.88 5.58 -14.57
C SER A 179 8.39 5.40 -14.22
N ALA A 180 7.59 6.47 -14.30
CA ALA A 180 6.15 6.43 -14.09
C ALA A 180 5.38 5.88 -15.32
N LYS A 181 6.02 5.74 -16.47
CA LYS A 181 5.43 5.17 -17.68
C LYS A 181 5.39 3.64 -17.56
N GLU A 182 4.42 3.03 -18.21
CA GLU A 182 4.32 1.58 -18.27
C GLU A 182 5.53 0.94 -18.98
N LYS A 183 5.96 1.54 -20.10
CA LYS A 183 7.12 1.11 -20.88
C LYS A 183 7.87 2.33 -21.46
N VAL A 184 9.19 2.21 -21.52
CA VAL A 184 10.12 3.15 -22.16
C VAL A 184 10.83 2.45 -23.32
N SER A 185 11.50 3.21 -24.23
CA SER A 185 12.33 2.57 -25.24
C SER A 185 13.57 1.92 -24.60
N LEU A 186 14.02 0.81 -25.18
CA LEU A 186 15.25 0.14 -24.71
C LEU A 186 16.45 1.09 -24.75
N GLN A 187 16.47 1.99 -25.73
CA GLN A 187 17.53 3.02 -25.83
C GLN A 187 17.50 4.01 -24.65
N GLN A 188 16.31 4.39 -24.14
CA GLN A 188 16.20 5.24 -22.95
C GLN A 188 16.75 4.55 -21.70
N GLU A 189 16.47 3.25 -21.53
CA GLU A 189 17.05 2.44 -20.44
C GLU A 189 18.58 2.36 -20.57
N VAL A 190 19.10 2.16 -21.76
CA VAL A 190 20.55 2.15 -22.04
C VAL A 190 21.20 3.49 -21.72
N ASN A 191 20.58 4.59 -22.12
CA ASN A 191 21.11 5.93 -21.82
C ASN A 191 21.13 6.17 -20.30
N TYR A 192 20.09 5.74 -19.60
CA TYR A 192 20.05 5.82 -18.15
C TYR A 192 21.19 5.03 -17.49
N LEU A 193 21.45 3.78 -17.94
CA LEU A 193 22.55 2.97 -17.43
C LEU A 193 23.92 3.61 -17.71
N ASN A 194 24.14 4.21 -18.90
CA ASN A 194 25.38 4.90 -19.21
C ASN A 194 25.60 6.10 -18.27
N ASN A 195 24.60 6.98 -18.12
CA ASN A 195 24.69 8.14 -17.23
C ASN A 195 24.96 7.70 -15.78
N PHE A 196 24.32 6.62 -15.33
CA PHE A 196 24.57 6.06 -14.00
C PHE A 196 26.01 5.56 -13.84
N ILE A 197 26.54 4.84 -14.83
CA ILE A 197 27.93 4.35 -14.84
C ILE A 197 28.90 5.53 -14.75
N GLU A 198 28.74 6.56 -15.56
CA GLU A 198 29.61 7.74 -15.58
C GLU A 198 29.60 8.47 -14.22
N LEU A 199 28.40 8.73 -13.67
CA LEU A 199 28.25 9.37 -12.35
C LEU A 199 28.85 8.54 -11.22
N GLN A 200 28.70 7.22 -11.26
CA GLN A 200 29.29 6.33 -10.28
C GLN A 200 30.80 6.24 -10.41
N THR A 201 31.33 6.12 -11.63
CA THR A 201 32.78 6.01 -11.87
C THR A 201 33.51 7.26 -11.42
N ALA A 202 32.96 8.44 -11.66
CA ALA A 202 33.53 9.73 -11.21
C ALA A 202 33.68 9.82 -9.66
N ARG A 203 32.99 8.95 -8.91
CA ARG A 203 33.05 8.91 -7.46
C ARG A 203 34.28 8.17 -6.93
N TYR A 204 34.78 7.22 -7.69
CA TYR A 204 35.88 6.36 -7.23
C TYR A 204 37.22 6.89 -7.73
N HIS A 205 38.22 6.87 -6.85
CA HIS A 205 39.61 7.27 -7.17
C HIS A 205 40.49 6.07 -7.52
N LYS A 206 39.86 4.95 -7.89
CA LYS A 206 40.50 3.70 -8.29
C LYS A 206 40.10 3.34 -9.70
N ASP A 207 40.99 2.64 -10.39
CA ASP A 207 40.69 2.11 -11.72
C ASP A 207 39.64 1.01 -11.61
N ILE A 208 38.58 1.12 -12.42
CA ILE A 208 37.50 0.15 -12.52
C ILE A 208 37.38 -0.22 -14.01
N ASP A 209 37.52 -1.49 -14.30
CA ASP A 209 37.31 -1.99 -15.66
C ASP A 209 35.81 -2.14 -15.91
N ILE A 210 35.23 -1.19 -16.66
CA ILE A 210 33.81 -1.19 -17.02
C ILE A 210 33.65 -1.36 -18.52
N ASN A 211 32.98 -2.44 -18.93
CA ASN A 211 32.65 -2.69 -20.32
C ASN A 211 31.15 -2.89 -20.50
N PHE A 212 30.52 -2.11 -21.38
CA PHE A 212 29.11 -2.23 -21.71
C PHE A 212 28.90 -2.55 -23.21
N ALA A 213 28.82 -3.83 -23.55
CA ALA A 213 28.50 -4.30 -24.89
C ALA A 213 27.00 -4.21 -25.17
N LYS A 214 26.63 -3.67 -26.34
CA LYS A 214 25.23 -3.45 -26.73
C LYS A 214 24.98 -3.97 -28.14
N THR A 215 23.97 -4.83 -28.29
CA THR A 215 23.51 -5.33 -29.59
C THR A 215 21.99 -5.16 -29.64
N ILE A 216 21.53 -4.02 -30.14
CA ILE A 216 20.10 -3.69 -30.30
C ILE A 216 19.78 -3.69 -31.78
N LYS A 217 18.91 -4.58 -32.21
CA LYS A 217 18.50 -4.71 -33.62
C LYS A 217 17.26 -3.89 -33.97
N TYR A 218 16.38 -3.67 -32.98
CA TYR A 218 15.08 -3.00 -33.19
C TYR A 218 14.99 -1.78 -32.27
N SER A 219 15.05 -0.59 -32.84
CA SER A 219 14.98 0.69 -32.12
C SER A 219 13.66 0.92 -31.39
N GLU A 220 12.58 0.31 -31.90
CA GLU A 220 11.22 0.46 -31.33
C GLU A 220 10.93 -0.47 -30.13
N THR A 221 11.90 -1.30 -29.75
CA THR A 221 11.74 -2.21 -28.60
C THR A 221 11.53 -1.43 -27.32
N ARG A 222 10.49 -1.80 -26.59
CA ARG A 222 10.10 -1.17 -25.31
C ARG A 222 10.22 -2.13 -24.16
N ILE A 223 10.64 -1.62 -23.01
CA ILE A 223 10.82 -2.37 -21.75
C ILE A 223 10.21 -1.58 -20.60
N ALA A 224 9.79 -2.23 -19.52
CA ALA A 224 9.45 -1.53 -18.29
C ALA A 224 10.70 -0.81 -17.75
N PRO A 225 10.57 0.47 -17.32
CA PRO A 225 11.72 1.28 -16.90
C PRO A 225 12.39 0.74 -15.64
N LEU A 226 13.67 1.04 -15.43
CA LEU A 226 14.42 0.77 -14.21
C LEU A 226 14.47 -0.72 -13.79
N LEU A 227 14.54 -1.64 -14.76
CA LEU A 227 14.75 -3.06 -14.46
C LEU A 227 16.24 -3.42 -14.39
N CYS A 228 17.01 -2.95 -15.40
CA CYS A 228 18.42 -3.28 -15.50
C CYS A 228 19.27 -2.57 -14.44
N ILE A 229 18.84 -1.40 -14.00
CA ILE A 229 19.57 -0.60 -13.00
C ILE A 229 19.75 -1.33 -11.67
N VAL A 230 18.76 -2.14 -11.26
CA VAL A 230 18.83 -2.88 -9.99
C VAL A 230 20.03 -3.84 -9.97
N LEU A 231 20.32 -4.47 -11.10
CA LEU A 231 21.46 -5.37 -11.23
C LEU A 231 22.78 -4.57 -11.26
N LEU A 232 22.78 -3.41 -11.92
CA LEU A 232 23.93 -2.52 -11.97
C LEU A 232 24.26 -1.90 -10.61
N GLU A 233 23.26 -1.45 -9.86
CA GLU A 233 23.45 -0.96 -8.48
C GLU A 233 24.04 -2.05 -7.57
N ASN A 234 23.58 -3.29 -7.71
CA ASN A 234 24.12 -4.42 -6.97
C ASN A 234 25.60 -4.68 -7.33
N ALA A 235 25.97 -4.59 -8.61
CA ALA A 235 27.36 -4.75 -9.05
C ALA A 235 28.29 -3.65 -8.50
N PHE A 236 27.84 -2.40 -8.45
CA PHE A 236 28.61 -1.33 -7.80
C PHE A 236 28.72 -1.55 -6.31
N LYS A 237 27.62 -1.84 -5.62
CA LYS A 237 27.55 -1.97 -4.16
C LYS A 237 28.33 -3.17 -3.63
N HIS A 238 28.19 -4.32 -4.27
CA HIS A 238 28.77 -5.57 -3.80
C HIS A 238 30.08 -5.95 -4.51
N GLY A 239 30.34 -5.36 -5.68
CA GLY A 239 31.59 -5.48 -6.41
C GLY A 239 32.50 -4.30 -6.10
N VAL A 240 32.28 -3.18 -6.80
CA VAL A 240 33.22 -2.04 -6.79
C VAL A 240 33.45 -1.46 -5.40
N GLU A 241 32.41 -1.24 -4.60
CA GLU A 241 32.57 -0.63 -3.26
C GLU A 241 33.41 -1.47 -2.31
N GLN A 242 33.35 -2.78 -2.43
CA GLN A 242 34.04 -3.73 -1.53
C GLN A 242 35.47 -4.04 -1.98
N MET A 243 35.76 -3.90 -3.26
CA MET A 243 37.11 -4.17 -3.80
C MET A 243 38.04 -2.98 -3.59
N THR A 244 39.27 -3.25 -3.17
CA THR A 244 40.31 -2.21 -3.05
C THR A 244 41.00 -1.90 -4.35
N ALA A 245 41.17 -2.88 -5.23
CA ALA A 245 41.80 -2.78 -6.56
C ALA A 245 41.22 -3.82 -7.51
N HIS A 246 41.47 -3.65 -8.81
CA HIS A 246 41.08 -4.60 -9.86
C HIS A 246 39.56 -4.90 -9.90
N ALA A 247 38.74 -3.93 -9.51
CA ALA A 247 37.29 -4.04 -9.66
C ALA A 247 36.90 -4.04 -11.12
N PHE A 248 35.97 -4.92 -11.53
CA PHE A 248 35.38 -4.86 -12.86
C PHE A 248 33.87 -5.01 -12.84
N ILE A 249 33.22 -4.42 -13.83
CA ILE A 249 31.80 -4.62 -14.16
C ILE A 249 31.69 -4.76 -15.68
N HIS A 250 31.28 -5.93 -16.13
CA HIS A 250 31.01 -6.19 -17.54
C HIS A 250 29.52 -6.37 -17.75
N LEU A 251 28.95 -5.55 -18.63
CA LEU A 251 27.53 -5.56 -18.98
C LEU A 251 27.39 -5.97 -20.44
N GLU A 252 26.37 -6.77 -20.71
CA GLU A 252 25.98 -7.12 -22.06
C GLU A 252 24.47 -7.00 -22.20
N LEU A 253 24.02 -6.22 -23.18
CA LEU A 253 22.62 -6.09 -23.55
C LEU A 253 22.44 -6.57 -24.98
N MET A 254 21.75 -7.69 -25.16
CA MET A 254 21.38 -8.22 -26.47
C MET A 254 19.86 -8.15 -26.64
N GLU A 255 19.45 -7.70 -27.80
CA GLU A 255 18.05 -7.64 -28.18
C GLU A 255 17.89 -8.23 -29.59
N ASN A 256 16.89 -9.11 -29.74
CA ASN A 256 16.48 -9.70 -31.01
C ASN A 256 14.94 -9.72 -31.13
N GLN A 257 14.41 -10.43 -32.16
CA GLN A 257 12.94 -10.52 -32.35
C GLN A 257 12.20 -11.17 -31.18
N GLU A 258 12.83 -12.11 -30.50
CA GLU A 258 12.17 -12.98 -29.52
C GLU A 258 12.36 -12.50 -28.08
N LYS A 259 13.52 -11.90 -27.77
CA LYS A 259 13.88 -11.58 -26.40
C LYS A 259 14.84 -10.41 -26.25
N ILE A 260 14.83 -9.86 -25.03
CA ILE A 260 15.84 -8.97 -24.48
C ILE A 260 16.62 -9.77 -23.44
N LEU A 261 17.93 -9.77 -23.56
CA LEU A 261 18.83 -10.42 -22.60
C LEU A 261 19.80 -9.36 -22.05
N PHE A 262 19.80 -9.19 -20.74
CA PHE A 262 20.72 -8.35 -20.03
C PHE A 262 21.53 -9.18 -19.06
N THR A 263 22.83 -9.19 -19.24
CA THR A 263 23.79 -9.91 -18.40
C THR A 263 24.75 -8.93 -17.76
N ILE A 264 24.99 -9.08 -16.47
CA ILE A 264 26.02 -8.32 -15.76
C ILE A 264 26.93 -9.27 -14.98
N LYS A 265 28.23 -8.98 -15.04
CA LYS A 265 29.27 -9.70 -14.32
C LYS A 265 30.12 -8.71 -13.54
N ASN A 266 30.40 -9.03 -12.31
CA ASN A 266 31.33 -8.27 -11.46
C ASN A 266 32.12 -9.22 -10.56
N ASN A 267 33.34 -8.84 -10.19
CA ASN A 267 34.05 -9.49 -9.11
C ASN A 267 33.62 -8.91 -7.73
N PHE A 268 33.86 -9.67 -6.71
CA PHE A 268 33.56 -9.29 -5.32
C PHE A 268 34.56 -9.90 -4.36
N ASP A 269 34.64 -9.34 -3.14
CA ASP A 269 35.47 -9.87 -2.07
C ASP A 269 34.73 -11.03 -1.36
N THR A 270 35.31 -12.23 -1.43
CA THR A 270 34.73 -13.45 -0.86
C THR A 270 34.63 -13.45 0.67
N GLU A 271 35.43 -12.62 1.36
CA GLU A 271 35.39 -12.50 2.82
C GLU A 271 34.17 -11.70 3.31
N GLN A 272 33.52 -10.94 2.44
CA GLN A 272 32.40 -10.03 2.77
C GLN A 272 31.04 -10.49 2.26
N VAL A 273 30.89 -11.72 1.81
CA VAL A 273 29.64 -12.23 1.23
C VAL A 273 28.53 -12.33 2.28
N SER A 274 27.49 -11.51 2.15
CA SER A 274 26.26 -11.70 2.90
C SER A 274 25.44 -12.85 2.30
N LYS A 275 25.07 -13.84 3.13
CA LYS A 275 24.32 -15.04 2.69
C LYS A 275 22.86 -14.76 2.32
N ASN A 276 22.36 -13.55 2.49
CA ASN A 276 20.96 -13.23 2.26
C ASN A 276 20.78 -12.52 0.90
N GLU A 277 19.81 -12.99 0.13
CA GLU A 277 19.33 -12.30 -1.07
C GLU A 277 18.90 -10.87 -0.69
N GLY A 278 19.53 -9.87 -1.32
CA GLY A 278 19.27 -8.47 -0.99
C GLY A 278 17.84 -8.06 -1.35
N ILE A 279 17.30 -7.10 -0.59
CA ILE A 279 15.94 -6.57 -0.78
C ILE A 279 15.72 -6.13 -2.25
N GLY A 280 16.73 -5.57 -2.91
CA GLY A 280 16.64 -5.11 -4.30
C GLY A 280 16.34 -6.22 -5.30
N LEU A 281 17.02 -7.37 -5.21
CA LEU A 281 16.77 -8.51 -6.10
C LEU A 281 15.39 -9.14 -5.86
N LYS A 282 14.96 -9.23 -4.61
CA LYS A 282 13.61 -9.69 -4.28
C LYS A 282 12.55 -8.78 -4.91
N ASN A 283 12.68 -7.48 -4.71
CA ASN A 283 11.76 -6.49 -5.30
C ASN A 283 11.76 -6.55 -6.83
N LEU A 284 12.92 -6.78 -7.46
CA LEU A 284 13.00 -6.97 -8.91
C LEU A 284 12.25 -8.22 -9.36
N LYS A 285 12.39 -9.36 -8.66
CA LYS A 285 11.65 -10.60 -8.95
C LYS A 285 10.14 -10.41 -8.83
N ASP A 286 9.69 -9.78 -7.76
CA ASP A 286 8.27 -9.50 -7.53
C ASP A 286 7.71 -8.59 -8.63
N ARG A 287 8.46 -7.57 -9.02
CA ARG A 287 8.09 -6.64 -10.09
C ARG A 287 8.04 -7.34 -11.46
N LEU A 288 9.02 -8.17 -11.79
CA LEU A 288 9.06 -8.95 -13.02
C LEU A 288 7.87 -9.92 -13.11
N THR A 289 7.52 -10.58 -12.01
CA THR A 289 6.37 -11.48 -11.95
C THR A 289 5.06 -10.76 -12.24
N LEU A 290 4.94 -9.51 -11.78
CA LEU A 290 3.76 -8.69 -12.01
C LEU A 290 3.66 -8.14 -13.45
N ILE A 291 4.78 -7.66 -14.01
CA ILE A 291 4.79 -6.96 -15.30
C ILE A 291 4.96 -7.93 -16.49
N TYR A 292 5.74 -8.99 -16.30
CA TYR A 292 6.08 -10.00 -17.31
C TYR A 292 5.73 -11.42 -16.84
N PRO A 293 4.45 -11.72 -16.55
CA PRO A 293 4.05 -13.05 -16.06
C PRO A 293 4.40 -14.12 -17.10
N ASN A 294 5.18 -15.12 -16.68
CA ASN A 294 5.67 -16.22 -17.52
C ASN A 294 6.53 -15.81 -18.75
N GLN A 295 7.00 -14.56 -18.80
CA GLN A 295 7.79 -14.00 -19.90
C GLN A 295 9.16 -13.49 -19.43
N HIS A 296 9.56 -13.79 -18.20
CA HIS A 296 10.86 -13.40 -17.67
C HIS A 296 11.59 -14.59 -17.05
N HIS A 297 12.89 -14.50 -17.10
CA HIS A 297 13.78 -15.40 -16.38
C HIS A 297 14.93 -14.58 -15.77
N LEU A 298 15.07 -14.66 -14.45
CA LEU A 298 16.12 -13.97 -13.70
C LEU A 298 16.97 -15.03 -12.98
N THR A 299 18.23 -15.12 -13.33
CA THR A 299 19.19 -16.05 -12.73
C THR A 299 20.38 -15.32 -12.18
N SER A 300 21.02 -15.90 -11.18
CA SER A 300 22.31 -15.46 -10.70
C SER A 300 23.19 -16.66 -10.34
N THR A 301 24.46 -16.57 -10.68
CA THR A 301 25.48 -17.57 -10.37
C THR A 301 26.70 -16.91 -9.77
N ILE A 302 27.40 -17.65 -8.94
CA ILE A 302 28.72 -17.28 -8.39
C ILE A 302 29.69 -18.37 -8.81
N GLU A 303 30.74 -17.96 -9.51
CA GLU A 303 31.85 -18.83 -9.89
C GLU A 303 33.14 -18.18 -9.38
N GLU A 304 33.86 -18.87 -8.48
CA GLU A 304 35.02 -18.32 -7.79
C GLU A 304 34.69 -17.00 -7.08
N ASN A 305 35.21 -15.87 -7.60
CA ASN A 305 34.96 -14.53 -7.08
C ASN A 305 34.18 -13.65 -8.08
N VAL A 306 33.48 -14.24 -9.03
CA VAL A 306 32.67 -13.55 -10.04
C VAL A 306 31.20 -13.83 -9.81
N TYR A 307 30.44 -12.77 -9.63
CA TYR A 307 28.98 -12.81 -9.63
C TYR A 307 28.45 -12.51 -11.02
N THR A 308 27.58 -13.34 -11.53
CA THR A 308 26.90 -13.15 -12.81
C THR A 308 25.40 -13.14 -12.57
N ALA A 309 24.72 -12.08 -13.03
CA ALA A 309 23.26 -12.01 -13.04
C ALA A 309 22.77 -11.84 -14.48
N THR A 310 21.72 -12.59 -14.84
CA THR A 310 21.12 -12.54 -16.17
C THR A 310 19.62 -12.36 -16.06
N LEU A 311 19.11 -11.34 -16.72
CA LEU A 311 17.70 -11.06 -16.91
C LEU A 311 17.33 -11.30 -18.36
N GLU A 312 16.43 -12.23 -18.60
CA GLU A 312 15.83 -12.50 -19.91
C GLU A 312 14.36 -12.08 -19.89
N ILE A 313 13.92 -11.35 -20.90
CA ILE A 313 12.51 -10.96 -21.11
C ILE A 313 12.12 -11.39 -22.52
N THR A 314 11.14 -12.29 -22.61
CA THR A 314 10.56 -12.75 -23.89
C THR A 314 9.61 -11.68 -24.41
N LYS A 315 9.77 -11.31 -25.69
CA LYS A 315 8.86 -10.40 -26.39
C LYS A 315 7.60 -11.13 -26.85
N GLN A 316 6.49 -10.44 -26.85
CA GLN A 316 5.25 -10.89 -27.50
C GLN A 316 5.22 -10.46 -28.95
#